data_69d04c50f47641fdaf243c82078dd84b
#
_entry.id   69d04c50f47641fdaf243c82078dd84b
#
_cell.length_a   1.000
_cell.length_b   1.000
_cell.length_c   1.000
_cell.angle_alpha   90.00
_cell.angle_beta   90.00
_cell.angle_gamma   90.00
#
_symmetry.space_group_name_H-M   'P 1'
#
loop_
_entity.id
_entity.type
_entity.pdbx_description
1 polymer ?
#
loop_
_entity_poly.entity_id
_entity_poly.type
_entity_poly.pdbx_seq_one_letter_code
_entity_poly.pdbx_strand_id
1 'polypeptide(L)'
;TLLPFYLGEKDDASYAIKPTCWPGLDIIPSCLALHRIETELMGKFDEGKLPADPHLMLRLAIETIAHDYDVIVIDSAPNLGIGTINVVCAADVLIVPTPAELFDYTSALQFFDMLRDLLKNVDLKGFEPDVRILLTKYSNNNGSQSPWMEEQIRDAWGSMVLKNVVRETDEVGKGQIRMRTVFEQAIDQRSSTGAWRNA
;
A
#
# COMPACT_ATOMS: atom_id res chain seq x y z
N THR A 1 10.87 11.46 7.17
CA THR A 1 9.79 11.70 6.19
C THR A 1 10.34 12.24 4.88
N LEU A 2 9.68 11.96 3.77
CA LEU A 2 10.06 12.40 2.42
C LEU A 2 9.70 13.87 2.11
N LEU A 3 9.10 14.60 3.05
CA LEU A 3 8.64 15.96 2.79
C LEU A 3 9.72 16.88 2.19
N PRO A 4 10.96 16.94 2.72
CA PRO A 4 12.01 17.77 2.11
C PRO A 4 12.38 17.36 0.68
N PHE A 5 12.30 16.08 0.34
CA PHE A 5 12.49 15.61 -1.04
C PHE A 5 11.39 16.13 -1.96
N TYR A 6 10.14 15.98 -1.56
CA TYR A 6 8.98 16.48 -2.32
C TYR A 6 9.03 18.02 -2.51
N LEU A 7 9.58 18.74 -1.56
CA LEU A 7 9.73 20.19 -1.65
C LEU A 7 10.96 20.66 -2.46
N GLY A 8 11.77 19.71 -2.96
CA GLY A 8 13.01 20.03 -3.69
C GLY A 8 14.14 20.58 -2.80
N GLU A 9 14.07 20.33 -1.49
CA GLU A 9 15.09 20.75 -0.52
C GLU A 9 16.20 19.70 -0.37
N LYS A 10 15.95 18.49 -0.84
CA LYS A 10 16.86 17.34 -0.85
C LYS A 10 16.74 16.57 -2.16
N ASP A 11 17.88 16.10 -2.67
CA ASP A 11 17.99 15.36 -3.93
C ASP A 11 18.10 13.83 -3.71
N ASP A 12 18.29 13.41 -2.47
CA ASP A 12 18.45 12.01 -2.07
C ASP A 12 17.53 11.70 -0.88
N ALA A 13 16.88 10.53 -0.88
CA ALA A 13 15.90 10.14 0.14
C ALA A 13 16.53 9.43 1.36
N SER A 14 17.81 9.10 1.35
CA SER A 14 18.49 8.35 2.41
C SER A 14 18.41 9.01 3.79
N TYR A 15 18.37 10.37 3.84
CA TYR A 15 18.21 11.11 5.10
C TYR A 15 16.92 10.75 5.85
N ALA A 16 15.90 10.27 5.15
CA ALA A 16 14.60 9.97 5.72
C ALA A 16 14.52 8.55 6.33
N ILE A 17 15.48 7.69 6.01
CA ILE A 17 15.55 6.31 6.48
C ILE A 17 15.85 6.29 7.98
N LYS A 18 15.12 5.44 8.71
CA LYS A 18 15.31 5.18 10.13
C LYS A 18 15.38 3.67 10.36
N PRO A 19 16.36 3.19 11.14
CA PRO A 19 16.40 1.79 11.52
C PRO A 19 15.20 1.46 12.42
N THR A 20 14.71 0.23 12.29
CA THR A 20 13.72 -0.32 13.22
C THR A 20 14.39 -1.22 14.25
N CYS A 21 13.60 -1.76 15.19
CA CYS A 21 14.10 -2.78 16.13
C CYS A 21 14.34 -4.15 15.46
N TRP A 22 13.96 -4.32 14.19
CA TRP A 22 14.11 -5.55 13.43
C TRP A 22 15.34 -5.46 12.53
N PRO A 23 16.31 -6.36 12.66
CA PRO A 23 17.46 -6.38 11.76
C PRO A 23 17.05 -6.56 10.30
N GLY A 24 17.58 -5.71 9.41
CA GLY A 24 17.28 -5.74 7.98
C GLY A 24 15.95 -5.11 7.60
N LEU A 25 15.28 -4.43 8.53
CA LEU A 25 14.05 -3.68 8.26
C LEU A 25 14.21 -2.22 8.68
N ASP A 26 14.19 -1.34 7.72
CA ASP A 26 14.19 0.11 7.93
C ASP A 26 12.81 0.71 7.61
N ILE A 27 12.58 1.95 8.02
CA ILE A 27 11.34 2.67 7.77
C ILE A 27 11.61 4.12 7.36
N ILE A 28 10.85 4.61 6.41
CA ILE A 28 10.68 6.04 6.16
C ILE A 28 9.34 6.45 6.77
N PRO A 29 9.34 7.11 7.94
CA PRO A 29 8.09 7.45 8.61
C PRO A 29 7.35 8.57 7.88
N SER A 30 6.04 8.47 7.82
CA SER A 30 5.15 9.53 7.37
C SER A 30 4.99 10.64 8.43
N CYS A 31 4.37 11.75 8.05
CA CYS A 31 3.97 12.82 8.96
C CYS A 31 2.71 13.52 8.47
N LEU A 32 2.01 14.20 9.38
CA LEU A 32 0.79 14.94 9.03
C LEU A 32 1.01 16.03 7.96
N ALA A 33 2.21 16.57 7.87
CA ALA A 33 2.54 17.57 6.86
C ALA A 33 2.48 17.02 5.43
N LEU A 34 2.68 15.71 5.23
CA LEU A 34 2.50 15.06 3.93
C LEU A 34 1.06 15.16 3.41
N HIS A 35 0.08 15.36 4.29
CA HIS A 35 -1.31 15.56 3.86
C HIS A 35 -1.51 16.85 3.04
N ARG A 36 -0.62 17.83 3.22
CA ARG A 36 -0.64 19.10 2.49
C ARG A 36 0.18 19.07 1.21
N ILE A 37 0.94 18.00 0.99
CA ILE A 37 1.88 17.88 -0.12
C ILE A 37 1.20 18.02 -1.48
N GLU A 38 -0.05 17.54 -1.60
CA GLU A 38 -0.82 17.58 -2.82
C GLU A 38 -0.97 19.03 -3.35
N THR A 39 -1.42 19.93 -2.49
CA THR A 39 -1.58 21.34 -2.85
C THR A 39 -0.23 22.03 -3.09
N GLU A 40 0.76 21.70 -2.29
CA GLU A 40 2.10 22.31 -2.40
C GLU A 40 2.85 21.83 -3.66
N LEU A 41 2.73 20.56 -4.02
CA LEU A 41 3.35 20.02 -5.24
C LEU A 41 2.74 20.64 -6.50
N MET A 42 1.42 20.70 -6.59
CA MET A 42 0.76 21.28 -7.75
C MET A 42 1.11 22.76 -7.91
N GLY A 43 1.09 23.53 -6.81
CA GLY A 43 1.49 24.92 -6.84
C GLY A 43 2.92 25.15 -7.30
N LYS A 44 3.87 24.35 -6.80
CA LYS A 44 5.28 24.43 -7.23
C LYS A 44 5.49 23.97 -8.67
N PHE A 45 4.73 23.01 -9.14
CA PHE A 45 4.78 22.54 -10.51
C PHE A 45 4.33 23.64 -11.48
N ASP A 46 3.20 24.28 -11.20
CA ASP A 46 2.67 25.39 -12.00
C ASP A 46 3.65 26.59 -12.06
N GLU A 47 4.44 26.79 -11.00
CA GLU A 47 5.47 27.80 -10.93
C GLU A 47 6.81 27.37 -11.59
N GLY A 48 6.91 26.15 -12.12
CA GLY A 48 8.13 25.58 -12.70
C GLY A 48 9.27 25.37 -11.69
N LYS A 49 8.94 25.20 -10.42
CA LYS A 49 9.89 25.03 -9.31
C LYS A 49 10.18 23.59 -8.92
N LEU A 50 9.50 22.62 -9.55
CA LEU A 50 9.79 21.20 -9.33
C LEU A 50 10.75 20.67 -10.39
N PRO A 51 11.68 19.79 -10.01
CA PRO A 51 12.63 19.18 -10.93
C PRO A 51 11.98 18.17 -11.89
N ALA A 52 10.76 17.67 -11.56
CA ALA A 52 10.07 16.64 -12.31
C ALA A 52 8.56 16.75 -12.14
N ASP A 53 7.82 15.89 -12.88
CA ASP A 53 6.38 15.72 -12.75
C ASP A 53 5.99 15.36 -11.32
N PRO A 54 5.04 16.08 -10.68
CA PRO A 54 4.61 15.82 -9.31
C PRO A 54 4.06 14.40 -9.08
N HIS A 55 3.63 13.70 -10.13
CA HIS A 55 3.17 12.31 -10.07
C HIS A 55 4.30 11.29 -9.95
N LEU A 56 5.54 11.67 -10.28
CA LEU A 56 6.72 10.81 -10.28
C LEU A 56 7.65 11.01 -9.08
N MET A 57 7.33 11.93 -8.17
CA MET A 57 8.23 12.32 -7.09
C MET A 57 8.57 11.16 -6.14
N LEU A 58 7.62 10.28 -5.84
CA LEU A 58 7.89 9.10 -5.00
C LEU A 58 8.82 8.11 -5.71
N ARG A 59 8.61 7.89 -7.00
CA ARG A 59 9.49 7.04 -7.80
C ARG A 59 10.92 7.55 -7.79
N LEU A 60 11.10 8.85 -8.05
CA LEU A 60 12.42 9.48 -8.01
C LEU A 60 13.07 9.35 -6.62
N ALA A 61 12.30 9.53 -5.55
CA ALA A 61 12.80 9.32 -4.19
C ALA A 61 13.26 7.87 -3.97
N ILE A 62 12.45 6.89 -4.39
CA ILE A 62 12.77 5.47 -4.26
C ILE A 62 14.02 5.10 -5.09
N GLU A 63 14.17 5.60 -6.30
CA GLU A 63 15.32 5.34 -7.16
C GLU A 63 16.65 5.72 -6.50
N THR A 64 16.67 6.72 -5.62
CA THR A 64 17.90 7.11 -4.90
C THR A 64 18.36 6.09 -3.85
N ILE A 65 17.46 5.23 -3.37
CA ILE A 65 17.73 4.28 -2.26
C ILE A 65 17.49 2.82 -2.63
N ALA A 66 16.89 2.53 -3.79
CA ALA A 66 16.46 1.19 -4.17
C ALA A 66 17.60 0.15 -4.22
N HIS A 67 18.82 0.61 -4.49
CA HIS A 67 20.00 -0.26 -4.58
C HIS A 67 20.42 -0.88 -3.24
N ASP A 68 19.93 -0.36 -2.12
CA ASP A 68 20.24 -0.84 -0.76
C ASP A 68 19.20 -1.85 -0.23
N TYR A 69 18.11 -2.09 -0.96
CA TYR A 69 16.97 -2.89 -0.48
C TYR A 69 16.53 -3.94 -1.49
N ASP A 70 16.24 -5.14 -1.03
CA ASP A 70 15.66 -6.21 -1.83
C ASP A 70 14.17 -5.97 -2.12
N VAL A 71 13.45 -5.38 -1.16
CA VAL A 71 12.01 -5.10 -1.24
C VAL A 71 11.69 -3.77 -0.57
N ILE A 72 10.88 -2.95 -1.22
CA ILE A 72 10.33 -1.71 -0.66
C ILE A 72 8.80 -1.84 -0.60
N VAL A 73 8.23 -1.74 0.58
CA VAL A 73 6.78 -1.77 0.80
C VAL A 73 6.27 -0.36 1.04
N ILE A 74 5.28 0.06 0.25
CA ILE A 74 4.68 1.39 0.34
C ILE A 74 3.27 1.27 0.92
N ASP A 75 3.04 1.81 2.12
CA ASP A 75 1.71 1.95 2.70
C ASP A 75 1.08 3.28 2.26
N SER A 76 0.00 3.20 1.50
CA SER A 76 -0.65 4.37 0.89
C SER A 76 -1.88 4.82 1.65
N ALA A 77 -2.19 6.12 1.58
CA ALA A 77 -3.46 6.64 2.08
C ALA A 77 -4.66 6.10 1.29
N PRO A 78 -5.83 5.88 1.94
CA PRO A 78 -7.01 5.30 1.30
C PRO A 78 -7.81 6.34 0.47
N ASN A 79 -7.14 7.25 -0.21
CA ASN A 79 -7.75 8.27 -1.06
C ASN A 79 -7.16 8.23 -2.47
N LEU A 80 -7.95 8.63 -3.46
CA LEU A 80 -7.52 8.73 -4.86
C LEU A 80 -7.04 10.15 -5.17
N GLY A 81 -5.85 10.49 -4.68
CA GLY A 81 -5.20 11.77 -4.92
C GLY A 81 -3.81 11.58 -5.54
N ILE A 82 -3.04 12.67 -5.59
CA ILE A 82 -1.67 12.67 -6.12
C ILE A 82 -0.77 11.66 -5.39
N GLY A 83 -1.02 11.42 -4.09
CA GLY A 83 -0.31 10.41 -3.32
C GLY A 83 -0.50 9.01 -3.88
N THR A 84 -1.73 8.62 -4.22
CA THR A 84 -2.03 7.31 -4.82
C THR A 84 -1.42 7.20 -6.22
N ILE A 85 -1.47 8.26 -7.03
CA ILE A 85 -0.81 8.26 -8.34
C ILE A 85 0.69 8.04 -8.18
N ASN A 86 1.33 8.73 -7.24
CA ASN A 86 2.75 8.55 -6.95
C ASN A 86 3.08 7.10 -6.57
N VAL A 87 2.24 6.45 -5.75
CA VAL A 87 2.41 5.02 -5.40
C VAL A 87 2.29 4.13 -6.63
N VAL A 88 1.27 4.35 -7.47
CA VAL A 88 1.08 3.58 -8.71
C VAL A 88 2.26 3.75 -9.66
N CYS A 89 2.78 4.97 -9.81
CA CYS A 89 3.94 5.25 -10.66
C CYS A 89 5.25 4.67 -10.11
N ALA A 90 5.34 4.46 -8.79
CA ALA A 90 6.55 3.97 -8.13
C ALA A 90 6.58 2.45 -7.94
N ALA A 91 5.42 1.78 -7.93
CA ALA A 91 5.31 0.37 -7.59
C ALA A 91 5.52 -0.53 -8.84
N ASP A 92 6.21 -1.65 -8.66
CA ASP A 92 6.24 -2.75 -9.62
C ASP A 92 5.01 -3.64 -9.47
N VAL A 93 4.53 -3.78 -8.23
CA VAL A 93 3.33 -4.56 -7.87
C VAL A 93 2.41 -3.73 -7.00
N LEU A 94 1.13 -3.63 -7.38
CA LEU A 94 0.09 -2.98 -6.60
C LEU A 94 -0.80 -4.05 -5.96
N ILE A 95 -0.74 -4.20 -4.64
CA ILE A 95 -1.62 -5.10 -3.90
C ILE A 95 -2.83 -4.31 -3.41
N VAL A 96 -4.04 -4.75 -3.80
CA VAL A 96 -5.31 -4.15 -3.40
C VAL A 96 -5.98 -5.07 -2.36
N PRO A 97 -5.89 -4.76 -1.05
CA PRO A 97 -6.58 -5.52 -0.02
C PRO A 97 -8.08 -5.34 -0.15
N THR A 98 -8.80 -6.42 -0.37
CA THR A 98 -10.27 -6.40 -0.57
C THR A 98 -10.90 -7.36 0.43
N PRO A 99 -11.68 -6.86 1.40
CA PRO A 99 -12.47 -7.73 2.26
C PRO A 99 -13.44 -8.59 1.45
N ALA A 100 -13.62 -9.84 1.87
CA ALA A 100 -14.52 -10.78 1.21
C ALA A 100 -15.99 -10.53 1.61
N GLU A 101 -16.47 -9.28 1.42
CA GLU A 101 -17.80 -8.79 1.74
C GLU A 101 -18.42 -8.05 0.54
N LEU A 102 -19.77 -8.12 0.41
CA LEU A 102 -20.48 -7.59 -0.76
C LEU A 102 -20.27 -6.09 -0.98
N PHE A 103 -20.34 -5.30 0.09
CA PHE A 103 -20.14 -3.84 0.00
C PHE A 103 -18.71 -3.47 -0.39
N ASP A 104 -17.74 -4.21 0.12
CA ASP A 104 -16.33 -4.00 -0.20
C ASP A 104 -16.01 -4.40 -1.64
N TYR A 105 -16.67 -5.43 -2.17
CA TYR A 105 -16.58 -5.80 -3.59
C TYR A 105 -17.05 -4.67 -4.50
N THR A 106 -18.21 -4.08 -4.20
CA THR A 106 -18.74 -2.93 -4.97
C THR A 106 -17.81 -1.73 -4.87
N SER A 107 -17.27 -1.47 -3.68
CA SER A 107 -16.29 -0.39 -3.46
C SER A 107 -15.00 -0.63 -4.22
N ALA A 108 -14.53 -1.88 -4.30
CA ALA A 108 -13.34 -2.24 -5.07
C ALA A 108 -13.57 -2.02 -6.58
N LEU A 109 -14.73 -2.37 -7.12
CA LEU A 109 -15.07 -2.07 -8.53
C LEU A 109 -15.02 -0.56 -8.79
N GLN A 110 -15.65 0.25 -7.94
CA GLN A 110 -15.62 1.70 -8.06
C GLN A 110 -14.18 2.25 -7.96
N PHE A 111 -13.39 1.72 -7.03
CA PHE A 111 -11.99 2.10 -6.89
C PHE A 111 -11.20 1.85 -8.19
N PHE A 112 -11.34 0.68 -8.80
CA PHE A 112 -10.64 0.36 -10.06
C PHE A 112 -11.11 1.23 -11.23
N ASP A 113 -12.41 1.54 -11.32
CA ASP A 113 -12.93 2.44 -12.34
C ASP A 113 -12.38 3.87 -12.16
N MET A 114 -12.41 4.40 -10.94
CA MET A 114 -11.86 5.71 -10.63
C MET A 114 -10.34 5.77 -10.83
N LEU A 115 -9.61 4.72 -10.42
CA LEU A 115 -8.17 4.63 -10.65
C LEU A 115 -7.85 4.64 -12.14
N ARG A 116 -8.55 3.84 -12.94
CA ARG A 116 -8.37 3.81 -14.39
C ARG A 116 -8.63 5.18 -15.02
N ASP A 117 -9.66 5.89 -14.60
CA ASP A 117 -9.98 7.21 -15.13
C ASP A 117 -8.94 8.27 -14.71
N LEU A 118 -8.42 8.17 -13.50
CA LEU A 118 -7.34 9.01 -13.01
C LEU A 118 -6.07 8.81 -13.84
N LEU A 119 -5.71 7.56 -14.09
CA LEU A 119 -4.50 7.19 -14.82
C LEU A 119 -4.56 7.53 -16.32
N LYS A 120 -5.75 7.64 -16.93
CA LYS A 120 -5.89 8.11 -18.33
C LYS A 120 -5.36 9.53 -18.55
N ASN A 121 -5.41 10.36 -17.52
CA ASN A 121 -4.99 11.76 -17.60
C ASN A 121 -3.50 11.98 -17.26
N VAL A 122 -2.81 10.92 -16.85
CA VAL A 122 -1.38 10.93 -16.54
C VAL A 122 -0.66 10.13 -17.63
N ASP A 123 0.39 10.68 -18.24
CA ASP A 123 1.18 9.94 -19.23
C ASP A 123 2.06 8.90 -18.51
N LEU A 124 1.45 7.76 -18.22
CA LEU A 124 2.07 6.65 -17.49
C LEU A 124 2.82 5.67 -18.39
N LYS A 125 3.21 6.05 -19.60
CA LYS A 125 3.94 5.15 -20.50
C LYS A 125 5.16 4.54 -19.81
N GLY A 126 5.07 3.24 -19.55
CA GLY A 126 6.12 2.46 -18.88
C GLY A 126 5.98 2.33 -17.36
N PHE A 127 4.87 2.78 -16.76
CA PHE A 127 4.60 2.69 -15.32
C PHE A 127 3.29 1.94 -15.01
N GLU A 128 3.15 0.75 -15.56
CA GLU A 128 1.98 -0.10 -15.31
C GLU A 128 2.37 -1.17 -14.28
N PRO A 129 1.99 -1.02 -13.00
CA PRO A 129 2.25 -2.04 -11.99
C PRO A 129 1.45 -3.32 -12.27
N ASP A 130 2.00 -4.46 -11.87
CA ASP A 130 1.23 -5.70 -11.81
C ASP A 130 0.21 -5.62 -10.67
N VAL A 131 -1.08 -5.55 -11.01
CA VAL A 131 -2.14 -5.38 -10.01
C VAL A 131 -2.59 -6.73 -9.47
N ARG A 132 -2.56 -6.89 -8.14
CA ARG A 132 -2.98 -8.09 -7.43
C ARG A 132 -4.02 -7.77 -6.37
N ILE A 133 -5.05 -8.61 -6.30
CA ILE A 133 -6.12 -8.51 -5.29
C ILE A 133 -5.84 -9.51 -4.18
N LEU A 134 -5.77 -9.01 -2.94
CA LEU A 134 -5.59 -9.82 -1.75
C LEU A 134 -6.91 -9.86 -0.96
N LEU A 135 -7.53 -11.03 -0.87
CA LEU A 135 -8.71 -11.19 -0.04
C LEU A 135 -8.33 -11.09 1.44
N THR A 136 -9.01 -10.21 2.15
CA THR A 136 -8.78 -9.94 3.57
C THR A 136 -10.04 -10.13 4.40
N LYS A 137 -9.93 -10.10 5.72
CA LYS A 137 -11.03 -10.34 6.68
C LYS A 137 -11.82 -11.61 6.34
N TYR A 138 -11.14 -12.60 5.82
CA TYR A 138 -11.78 -13.83 5.35
C TYR A 138 -12.21 -14.69 6.53
N SER A 139 -13.48 -15.08 6.55
CA SER A 139 -14.06 -15.92 7.60
C SER A 139 -14.62 -17.23 7.02
N ASN A 140 -14.28 -18.36 7.65
CA ASN A 140 -14.85 -19.67 7.37
C ASN A 140 -15.95 -20.08 8.38
N ASN A 141 -16.40 -19.15 9.23
CA ASN A 141 -17.43 -19.46 10.22
C ASN A 141 -18.76 -19.82 9.54
N ASN A 142 -19.54 -20.68 10.18
CA ASN A 142 -20.87 -21.07 9.70
C ASN A 142 -21.73 -19.81 9.48
N GLY A 143 -22.25 -19.67 8.26
CA GLY A 143 -23.05 -18.51 7.85
C GLY A 143 -22.23 -17.32 7.29
N SER A 144 -20.90 -17.42 7.23
CA SER A 144 -20.08 -16.42 6.55
C SER A 144 -20.35 -16.43 5.05
N GLN A 145 -20.41 -15.23 4.45
CA GLN A 145 -20.53 -15.06 3.00
C GLN A 145 -19.17 -15.07 2.29
N SER A 146 -18.05 -15.11 3.04
CA SER A 146 -16.72 -15.02 2.46
C SER A 146 -16.40 -16.08 1.39
N PRO A 147 -16.78 -17.36 1.54
CA PRO A 147 -16.52 -18.35 0.48
C PRO A 147 -17.29 -18.06 -0.82
N TRP A 148 -18.55 -17.62 -0.71
CA TRP A 148 -19.32 -17.22 -1.88
C TRP A 148 -18.74 -15.97 -2.55
N MET A 149 -18.35 -14.98 -1.76
CA MET A 149 -17.71 -13.75 -2.28
C MET A 149 -16.35 -14.05 -2.92
N GLU A 150 -15.57 -14.96 -2.35
CA GLU A 150 -14.31 -15.38 -2.96
C GLU A 150 -14.54 -15.94 -4.37
N GLU A 151 -15.54 -16.81 -4.54
CA GLU A 151 -15.91 -17.37 -5.85
C GLU A 151 -16.25 -16.24 -6.84
N GLN A 152 -17.12 -15.29 -6.47
CA GLN A 152 -17.49 -14.17 -7.33
C GLN A 152 -16.30 -13.29 -7.71
N ILE A 153 -15.42 -13.02 -6.75
CA ILE A 153 -14.22 -12.19 -6.97
C ILE A 153 -13.25 -12.93 -7.90
N ARG A 154 -13.03 -14.24 -7.71
CA ARG A 154 -12.16 -15.03 -8.58
C ARG A 154 -12.72 -15.19 -10.00
N ASP A 155 -14.03 -15.31 -10.13
CA ASP A 155 -14.70 -15.36 -11.45
C ASP A 155 -14.56 -14.03 -12.21
N ALA A 156 -14.67 -12.90 -11.49
CA ALA A 156 -14.58 -11.57 -12.09
C ALA A 156 -13.14 -11.16 -12.48
N TRP A 157 -12.15 -11.48 -11.64
CA TRP A 157 -10.77 -10.99 -11.79
C TRP A 157 -9.71 -12.07 -12.05
N GLY A 158 -10.08 -13.34 -12.01
CA GLY A 158 -9.22 -14.45 -12.42
C GLY A 158 -7.86 -14.47 -11.74
N SER A 159 -6.82 -14.46 -12.56
CA SER A 159 -5.42 -14.54 -12.10
C SER A 159 -4.91 -13.32 -11.35
N MET A 160 -5.64 -12.21 -11.33
CA MET A 160 -5.29 -11.05 -10.51
C MET A 160 -5.50 -11.33 -9.03
N VAL A 161 -6.39 -12.28 -8.67
CA VAL A 161 -6.66 -12.61 -7.27
C VAL A 161 -5.58 -13.55 -6.74
N LEU A 162 -4.89 -13.13 -5.68
CA LEU A 162 -3.88 -13.95 -5.02
C LEU A 162 -4.51 -15.24 -4.48
N LYS A 163 -3.74 -16.33 -4.53
CA LYS A 163 -4.20 -17.66 -4.08
C LYS A 163 -4.51 -17.67 -2.58
N ASN A 164 -3.66 -17.02 -1.80
CA ASN A 164 -3.79 -16.98 -0.34
C ASN A 164 -4.73 -15.86 0.08
N VAL A 165 -5.39 -16.05 1.22
CA VAL A 165 -6.29 -15.07 1.83
C VAL A 165 -5.77 -14.69 3.22
N VAL A 166 -6.03 -13.45 3.66
CA VAL A 166 -5.76 -13.01 5.04
C VAL A 166 -7.03 -13.20 5.85
N ARG A 167 -6.97 -14.09 6.84
CA ARG A 167 -8.11 -14.38 7.69
C ARG A 167 -8.39 -13.27 8.69
N GLU A 168 -9.68 -13.11 9.01
CA GLU A 168 -10.09 -12.26 10.12
C GLU A 168 -9.56 -12.82 11.45
N THR A 169 -8.99 -11.94 12.28
CA THR A 169 -8.45 -12.31 13.57
C THR A 169 -8.40 -11.09 14.51
N ASP A 170 -8.74 -11.32 15.78
CA ASP A 170 -8.62 -10.32 16.85
C ASP A 170 -7.15 -10.08 17.26
N GLU A 171 -6.23 -10.96 16.87
CA GLU A 171 -4.83 -10.90 17.33
C GLU A 171 -4.10 -9.65 16.82
N VAL A 172 -4.47 -9.14 15.64
CA VAL A 172 -3.93 -7.87 15.13
C VAL A 172 -4.30 -6.72 16.06
N GLY A 173 -5.58 -6.61 16.44
CA GLY A 173 -6.04 -5.57 17.35
C GLY A 173 -5.42 -5.67 18.75
N LYS A 174 -5.29 -6.89 19.28
CA LYS A 174 -4.60 -7.15 20.57
C LYS A 174 -3.12 -6.77 20.49
N GLY A 175 -2.48 -6.98 19.34
CA GLY A 175 -1.10 -6.57 19.09
C GLY A 175 -0.93 -5.07 19.14
N GLN A 176 -1.80 -4.35 18.46
CA GLN A 176 -1.77 -2.88 18.46
C GLN A 176 -1.85 -2.28 19.86
N ILE A 177 -2.77 -2.79 20.70
CA ILE A 177 -2.91 -2.35 22.11
C ILE A 177 -1.61 -2.57 22.89
N ARG A 178 -0.87 -3.64 22.58
CA ARG A 178 0.38 -4.00 23.26
C ARG A 178 1.61 -3.38 22.61
N MET A 179 1.45 -2.59 21.55
CA MET A 179 2.53 -2.06 20.72
C MET A 179 3.44 -3.18 20.21
N ARG A 180 2.85 -4.29 19.79
CA ARG A 180 3.53 -5.48 19.27
C ARG A 180 2.91 -5.95 17.97
N THR A 181 3.74 -6.47 17.09
CA THR A 181 3.27 -7.17 15.90
C THR A 181 2.68 -8.53 16.30
N VAL A 182 1.84 -9.08 15.42
CA VAL A 182 1.31 -10.44 15.60
C VAL A 182 2.44 -11.49 15.63
N PHE A 183 3.57 -11.25 14.93
CA PHE A 183 4.75 -12.13 14.94
C PHE A 183 5.39 -12.20 16.32
N GLU A 184 5.52 -11.09 17.01
CA GLU A 184 6.05 -11.05 18.39
C GLU A 184 5.11 -11.72 19.38
N GLN A 185 3.81 -11.57 19.20
CA GLN A 185 2.81 -12.23 20.06
C GLN A 185 2.85 -13.76 19.93
N ALA A 186 3.05 -14.28 18.72
CA ALA A 186 3.14 -15.72 18.48
C ALA A 186 4.36 -16.35 19.17
N ILE A 187 5.47 -15.64 19.25
CA ILE A 187 6.68 -16.10 19.96
C ILE A 187 6.41 -16.21 21.46
N ASP A 188 5.77 -15.19 22.06
CA ASP A 188 5.54 -15.14 23.50
C ASP A 188 4.49 -16.15 24.00
N GLN A 189 3.48 -16.45 23.20
CA GLN A 189 2.31 -17.19 23.68
C GLN A 189 2.23 -18.64 23.19
N ARG A 190 3.10 -19.09 22.27
CA ARG A 190 2.94 -20.36 21.52
C ARG A 190 1.50 -20.57 21.07
N SER A 191 0.80 -19.46 20.81
CA SER A 191 -0.62 -19.49 20.49
C SER A 191 -0.79 -20.14 19.13
N SER A 192 -1.58 -21.20 19.12
CA SER A 192 -1.97 -22.00 17.96
C SER A 192 -2.94 -21.24 17.05
N THR A 193 -2.94 -19.91 17.03
CA THR A 193 -3.85 -19.15 16.18
C THR A 193 -3.48 -19.34 14.71
N GLY A 194 -4.42 -19.89 13.96
CA GLY A 194 -4.24 -20.32 12.56
C GLY A 194 -3.90 -19.19 11.57
N ALA A 195 -3.74 -17.96 12.02
CA ALA A 195 -3.35 -16.82 11.20
C ALA A 195 -1.96 -17.00 10.53
N TRP A 196 -1.10 -17.81 11.12
CA TRP A 196 0.29 -18.01 10.72
C TRP A 196 0.57 -19.18 9.80
N ARG A 197 -0.34 -20.14 9.71
CA ARG A 197 -0.09 -21.38 8.96
C ARG A 197 -0.29 -21.24 7.46
N ASN A 198 -0.67 -20.07 6.99
CA ASN A 198 -0.96 -19.81 5.57
C ASN A 198 -0.24 -18.59 5.01
N ALA A 199 0.82 -18.10 5.65
CA ALA A 199 1.74 -17.13 5.07
C ALA A 199 2.86 -17.82 4.32
#